data_b83a51f1f8f5ad2c62828009d40a4708
#
_entry.id   b83a51f1f8f5ad2c62828009d40a4708
#
_cell.length_a   1.000
_cell.length_b   1.000
_cell.length_c   1.000
_cell.angle_alpha   90.00
_cell.angle_beta   90.00
_cell.angle_gamma   90.00
#
_symmetry.space_group_name_H-M   'P 1'
#
loop_
_entity.id
_entity.type
_entity.pdbx_description
1 polymer ?
#
loop_
_entity_poly.entity_id
_entity_poly.type
_entity_poly.pdbx_seq_one_letter_code
_entity_poly.pdbx_strand_id
1 'polypeptide(L)'
;MADIAFEKDLSVAETGIEGLKVVDLAVHGDSRGWFKENWQRAKMTALGIPDLRVVQNNISYNDSRGVTRGIHAEPWDKFISVARGSVFGAWVDLREGSDTYGKVYTTVLDPSKAIYVPRGVGNSFQALEDGTAYTYLVDAHWSLELKRTYTFVNLADPELAIEWPIPLDEATVSEADLNHPMLRDVVPMAPKRTLVTGCNGQLGHAVRRLAEERGVAKDFDFCDIDTFDMSDPEAYAQYDWSLYGTVINCGAYTAVDLSLIHISEPTRH
;
A
#
# COMPACT_ATOMS: atom_id res chain seq x y z
N MET A 1 5.41 -29.73 5.48
CA MET A 1 4.85 -29.05 4.28
C MET A 1 3.47 -28.58 4.66
N ALA A 2 3.17 -27.31 4.41
CA ALA A 2 1.82 -26.80 4.59
C ALA A 2 0.85 -27.66 3.76
N ASP A 3 -0.32 -27.99 4.34
CA ASP A 3 -1.42 -28.62 3.60
C ASP A 3 -2.03 -27.58 2.65
N ILE A 4 -1.51 -27.52 1.42
CA ILE A 4 -2.02 -26.62 0.40
C ILE A 4 -3.45 -27.02 0.06
N ALA A 5 -4.39 -26.09 0.21
CA ALA A 5 -5.76 -26.34 -0.20
C ALA A 5 -5.89 -26.17 -1.71
N PHE A 6 -5.99 -27.29 -2.42
CA PHE A 6 -6.17 -27.34 -3.87
C PHE A 6 -7.63 -27.06 -4.27
N GLU A 7 -7.80 -26.60 -5.53
CA GLU A 7 -9.10 -26.42 -6.21
C GLU A 7 -10.07 -25.49 -5.46
N LYS A 8 -9.56 -24.51 -4.71
CA LYS A 8 -10.38 -23.43 -4.18
C LYS A 8 -10.80 -22.46 -5.28
N ASP A 9 -11.96 -21.88 -5.12
CA ASP A 9 -12.34 -20.71 -5.94
C ASP A 9 -11.53 -19.48 -5.53
N LEU A 10 -11.19 -18.67 -6.52
CA LEU A 10 -10.62 -17.34 -6.29
C LEU A 10 -11.66 -16.48 -5.56
N SER A 11 -11.33 -16.03 -4.36
CA SER A 11 -12.23 -15.21 -3.54
C SER A 11 -11.49 -14.17 -2.72
N VAL A 12 -12.21 -13.13 -2.28
CA VAL A 12 -11.69 -12.05 -1.45
C VAL A 12 -12.56 -11.90 -0.21
N ALA A 13 -11.92 -11.78 0.94
CA ALA A 13 -12.58 -11.55 2.22
C ALA A 13 -12.00 -10.30 2.90
N GLU A 14 -12.89 -9.52 3.52
CA GLU A 14 -12.49 -8.40 4.38
C GLU A 14 -11.88 -8.92 5.68
N THR A 15 -11.02 -8.11 6.27
CA THR A 15 -10.49 -8.34 7.62
C THR A 15 -11.08 -7.34 8.61
N GLY A 16 -10.61 -7.37 9.85
CA GLY A 16 -11.01 -6.34 10.82
C GLY A 16 -10.26 -5.00 10.65
N ILE A 17 -9.26 -4.91 9.75
CA ILE A 17 -8.52 -3.69 9.41
C ILE A 17 -9.07 -3.17 8.08
N GLU A 18 -9.47 -1.92 8.03
CA GLU A 18 -10.04 -1.31 6.82
C GLU A 18 -9.09 -1.42 5.63
N GLY A 19 -9.59 -1.99 4.51
CA GLY A 19 -8.85 -2.15 3.26
C GLY A 19 -7.85 -3.29 3.23
N LEU A 20 -7.52 -3.92 4.36
CA LEU A 20 -6.72 -5.14 4.41
C LEU A 20 -7.59 -6.33 4.01
N LYS A 21 -7.24 -7.04 2.94
CA LYS A 21 -8.09 -8.09 2.35
C LYS A 21 -7.33 -9.39 2.17
N VAL A 22 -7.93 -10.49 2.61
CA VAL A 22 -7.42 -11.85 2.37
C VAL A 22 -7.96 -12.35 1.03
N VAL A 23 -7.10 -13.05 0.29
CA VAL A 23 -7.44 -13.62 -1.02
C VAL A 23 -7.16 -15.13 -1.00
N ASP A 24 -8.18 -15.94 -1.22
CA ASP A 24 -7.99 -17.35 -1.54
C ASP A 24 -7.61 -17.47 -3.03
N LEU A 25 -6.50 -18.14 -3.31
CA LEU A 25 -5.99 -18.37 -4.66
C LEU A 25 -6.33 -19.78 -5.13
N ALA A 26 -6.78 -19.90 -6.38
CA ALA A 26 -6.94 -21.20 -7.02
C ALA A 26 -5.57 -21.84 -7.27
N VAL A 27 -5.32 -22.99 -6.64
CA VAL A 27 -4.11 -23.79 -6.83
C VAL A 27 -4.51 -25.11 -7.45
N HIS A 28 -3.90 -25.45 -8.58
CA HIS A 28 -4.18 -26.69 -9.34
C HIS A 28 -2.97 -27.62 -9.25
N GLY A 29 -3.18 -28.84 -8.77
CA GLY A 29 -2.14 -29.84 -8.59
C GLY A 29 -2.19 -30.97 -9.61
N ASP A 30 -1.01 -31.46 -10.05
CA ASP A 30 -0.87 -32.68 -10.86
C ASP A 30 0.38 -33.47 -10.48
N SER A 31 0.72 -34.52 -11.24
CA SER A 31 1.90 -35.38 -10.97
C SER A 31 3.25 -34.64 -11.05
N ARG A 32 3.31 -33.43 -11.59
CA ARG A 32 4.52 -32.60 -11.72
C ARG A 32 4.67 -31.60 -10.57
N GLY A 33 3.60 -31.35 -9.79
CA GLY A 33 3.54 -30.35 -8.73
C GLY A 33 2.25 -29.55 -8.78
N TRP A 34 2.34 -28.25 -8.63
CA TRP A 34 1.16 -27.37 -8.66
C TRP A 34 1.42 -26.10 -9.48
N PHE A 35 0.32 -25.52 -9.95
CA PHE A 35 0.28 -24.23 -10.64
C PHE A 35 -0.77 -23.33 -10.00
N LYS A 36 -0.51 -22.04 -9.93
CA LYS A 36 -1.50 -21.02 -9.58
C LYS A 36 -1.32 -19.76 -10.43
N GLU A 37 -2.41 -19.11 -10.74
CA GLU A 37 -2.37 -17.72 -11.18
C GLU A 37 -2.21 -16.85 -9.95
N ASN A 38 -0.98 -16.33 -9.73
CA ASN A 38 -0.67 -15.60 -8.50
C ASN A 38 -1.28 -14.19 -8.49
N TRP A 39 -1.39 -13.55 -9.65
CA TRP A 39 -1.95 -12.22 -9.82
C TRP A 39 -2.53 -12.04 -11.21
N GLN A 40 -3.77 -11.57 -11.27
CA GLN A 40 -4.39 -11.12 -12.52
C GLN A 40 -5.27 -9.91 -12.24
N ARG A 41 -4.78 -8.72 -12.66
CA ARG A 41 -5.35 -7.41 -12.31
C ARG A 41 -6.86 -7.33 -12.52
N ALA A 42 -7.36 -7.75 -13.69
CA ALA A 42 -8.79 -7.65 -14.00
C ALA A 42 -9.66 -8.52 -13.06
N LYS A 43 -9.23 -9.75 -12.74
CA LYS A 43 -9.95 -10.62 -11.80
C LYS A 43 -9.93 -10.05 -10.39
N MET A 44 -8.75 -9.60 -9.92
CA MET A 44 -8.60 -9.04 -8.58
C MET A 44 -9.45 -7.78 -8.40
N THR A 45 -9.44 -6.87 -9.38
CA THR A 45 -10.27 -5.66 -9.35
C THR A 45 -11.77 -5.99 -9.38
N ALA A 46 -12.18 -6.98 -10.19
CA ALA A 46 -13.57 -7.43 -10.22
C ALA A 46 -14.06 -8.01 -8.89
N LEU A 47 -13.14 -8.56 -8.07
CA LEU A 47 -13.42 -9.08 -6.74
C LEU A 47 -13.28 -8.03 -5.62
N GLY A 48 -13.03 -6.77 -5.96
CA GLY A 48 -12.97 -5.66 -5.02
C GLY A 48 -11.59 -5.40 -4.40
N ILE A 49 -10.51 -5.97 -4.95
CA ILE A 49 -9.16 -5.50 -4.66
C ILE A 49 -8.97 -4.15 -5.36
N PRO A 50 -8.43 -3.12 -4.70
CA PRO A 50 -8.07 -1.87 -5.34
C PRO A 50 -7.18 -2.06 -6.57
N ASP A 51 -7.24 -1.13 -7.52
CA ASP A 51 -6.51 -1.21 -8.77
C ASP A 51 -4.99 -1.05 -8.57
N LEU A 52 -4.36 -2.08 -8.05
CA LEU A 52 -2.91 -2.12 -7.83
C LEU A 52 -2.17 -2.13 -9.17
N ARG A 53 -1.50 -1.02 -9.47
CA ARG A 53 -0.66 -0.86 -10.67
C ARG A 53 0.74 -1.35 -10.37
N VAL A 54 0.94 -2.65 -10.45
CA VAL A 54 2.22 -3.29 -10.13
C VAL A 54 3.37 -2.72 -10.97
N VAL A 55 4.40 -2.21 -10.29
CA VAL A 55 5.64 -1.69 -10.91
C VAL A 55 6.88 -2.45 -10.46
N GLN A 56 6.82 -3.18 -9.33
CA GLN A 56 7.94 -3.95 -8.80
C GLN A 56 7.44 -5.23 -8.12
N ASN A 57 8.19 -6.32 -8.31
CA ASN A 57 8.01 -7.58 -7.59
C ASN A 57 9.26 -7.86 -6.76
N ASN A 58 9.08 -8.21 -5.49
CA ASN A 58 10.13 -8.59 -4.58
C ASN A 58 9.93 -10.02 -4.08
N ILE A 59 11.03 -10.71 -3.81
CA ILE A 59 11.02 -12.04 -3.21
C ILE A 59 11.93 -12.01 -1.99
N SER A 60 11.43 -12.44 -0.84
CA SER A 60 12.18 -12.71 0.36
C SER A 60 12.31 -14.22 0.52
N TYR A 61 13.51 -14.74 0.37
CA TYR A 61 13.82 -16.13 0.66
C TYR A 61 14.28 -16.27 2.12
N ASN A 62 13.75 -17.25 2.83
CA ASN A 62 14.00 -17.46 4.25
C ASN A 62 14.49 -18.90 4.43
N ASP A 63 15.80 -19.03 4.74
CA ASP A 63 16.48 -20.33 4.79
C ASP A 63 15.91 -21.25 5.85
N SER A 64 15.54 -20.69 7.00
CA SER A 64 15.15 -21.48 8.17
C SER A 64 13.77 -21.08 8.68
N ARG A 65 13.06 -22.07 9.22
CA ARG A 65 11.90 -21.86 10.07
C ARG A 65 12.27 -20.90 11.21
N GLY A 66 11.35 -19.99 11.56
CA GLY A 66 11.56 -18.97 12.61
C GLY A 66 12.18 -17.67 12.12
N VAL A 67 12.61 -17.53 10.86
CA VAL A 67 12.99 -16.23 10.31
C VAL A 67 11.80 -15.30 10.37
N THR A 68 11.94 -14.21 11.12
CA THR A 68 10.87 -13.23 11.36
C THR A 68 11.31 -11.86 10.88
N ARG A 69 10.42 -11.14 10.18
CA ARG A 69 10.67 -9.81 9.61
C ARG A 69 9.50 -8.89 9.87
N GLY A 70 9.78 -7.62 10.16
CA GLY A 70 8.74 -6.59 10.35
C GLY A 70 8.91 -5.83 11.66
N ILE A 71 7.94 -5.08 12.10
CA ILE A 71 6.69 -4.74 11.40
C ILE A 71 6.94 -3.45 10.62
N HIS A 72 6.74 -3.48 9.31
CA HIS A 72 7.04 -2.36 8.42
C HIS A 72 5.76 -1.88 7.72
N ALA A 73 5.31 -0.66 7.99
CA ALA A 73 4.30 0.02 7.20
C ALA A 73 5.00 0.86 6.13
N GLU A 74 4.74 0.55 4.89
CA GLU A 74 5.36 1.19 3.73
C GLU A 74 4.40 2.16 3.06
N PRO A 75 4.90 3.19 2.32
CA PRO A 75 4.08 4.24 1.72
C PRO A 75 3.39 3.83 0.41
N TRP A 76 3.18 2.54 0.19
CA TRP A 76 2.56 1.94 -1.00
C TRP A 76 1.70 0.73 -0.66
N ASP A 77 0.91 0.33 -1.63
CA ASP A 77 0.08 -0.87 -1.55
C ASP A 77 0.87 -2.11 -1.95
N LYS A 78 0.50 -3.26 -1.36
CA LYS A 78 1.15 -4.54 -1.64
C LYS A 78 0.13 -5.64 -1.89
N PHE A 79 0.49 -6.56 -2.77
CA PHE A 79 -0.15 -7.88 -2.86
C PHE A 79 0.88 -8.94 -2.51
N ILE A 80 0.66 -9.62 -1.40
CA ILE A 80 1.60 -10.54 -0.79
C ILE A 80 1.10 -11.96 -0.97
N SER A 81 2.00 -12.88 -1.32
CA SER A 81 1.72 -14.30 -1.44
C SER A 81 2.94 -15.14 -1.08
N VAL A 82 2.74 -16.44 -0.93
CA VAL A 82 3.80 -17.41 -0.69
C VAL A 82 4.00 -18.26 -1.93
N ALA A 83 5.23 -18.36 -2.42
CA ALA A 83 5.61 -19.18 -3.55
C ALA A 83 6.04 -20.59 -3.12
N ARG A 84 6.56 -20.75 -1.89
CA ARG A 84 6.95 -22.02 -1.27
C ARG A 84 6.91 -21.90 0.23
N GLY A 85 6.52 -22.95 0.92
CA GLY A 85 6.43 -23.01 2.39
C GLY A 85 5.20 -22.29 2.91
N SER A 86 5.24 -21.87 4.15
CA SER A 86 4.17 -21.13 4.81
C SER A 86 4.72 -20.11 5.79
N VAL A 87 3.93 -19.07 6.06
CA VAL A 87 4.25 -18.05 7.05
C VAL A 87 3.07 -17.80 7.97
N PHE A 88 3.33 -17.52 9.23
CA PHE A 88 2.42 -16.79 10.08
C PHE A 88 2.61 -15.30 9.80
N GLY A 89 1.58 -14.65 9.28
CA GLY A 89 1.61 -13.22 9.00
C GLY A 89 0.85 -12.43 10.06
N ALA A 90 1.37 -11.25 10.42
CA ALA A 90 0.71 -10.30 11.30
C ALA A 90 0.74 -8.90 10.68
N TRP A 91 -0.42 -8.27 10.64
CA TRP A 91 -0.62 -6.92 10.07
C TRP A 91 -1.20 -6.02 11.12
N VAL A 92 -0.70 -4.78 11.17
CA VAL A 92 -1.07 -3.76 12.17
C VAL A 92 -1.44 -2.48 11.46
N ASP A 93 -2.58 -1.89 11.76
CA ASP A 93 -2.95 -0.59 11.23
C ASP A 93 -2.12 0.52 11.90
N LEU A 94 -1.28 1.20 11.13
CA LEU A 94 -0.43 2.29 11.59
C LEU A 94 -0.76 3.63 10.90
N ARG A 95 -1.97 3.77 10.34
CA ARG A 95 -2.42 4.96 9.61
C ARG A 95 -2.96 6.01 10.57
N GLU A 96 -2.51 7.25 10.40
CA GLU A 96 -3.01 8.39 11.15
C GLU A 96 -4.51 8.60 10.90
N GLY A 97 -5.27 8.72 12.00
CA GLY A 97 -6.72 8.97 11.94
C GLY A 97 -7.57 7.79 11.51
N SER A 98 -7.00 6.58 11.39
CA SER A 98 -7.77 5.37 11.12
C SER A 98 -8.58 4.92 12.34
N ASP A 99 -9.84 4.54 12.12
CA ASP A 99 -10.71 3.96 13.16
C ASP A 99 -10.20 2.58 13.65
N THR A 100 -9.28 1.98 12.91
CA THR A 100 -8.66 0.69 13.26
C THR A 100 -7.20 0.81 13.65
N TYR A 101 -6.70 2.04 13.96
CA TYR A 101 -5.31 2.24 14.39
C TYR A 101 -4.93 1.31 15.56
N GLY A 102 -3.78 0.68 15.47
CA GLY A 102 -3.27 -0.30 16.44
C GLY A 102 -3.91 -1.68 16.37
N LYS A 103 -4.98 -1.86 15.58
CA LYS A 103 -5.63 -3.17 15.42
C LYS A 103 -4.71 -4.15 14.70
N VAL A 104 -4.68 -5.38 15.20
CA VAL A 104 -3.88 -6.48 14.66
C VAL A 104 -4.79 -7.46 13.94
N TYR A 105 -4.33 -7.95 12.79
CA TYR A 105 -4.90 -9.12 12.09
C TYR A 105 -3.80 -10.13 11.85
N THR A 106 -4.06 -11.40 12.15
CA THR A 106 -3.11 -12.50 11.92
C THR A 106 -3.74 -13.62 11.12
N THR A 107 -2.97 -14.25 10.26
CA THR A 107 -3.36 -15.49 9.55
C THR A 107 -2.13 -16.21 9.03
N VAL A 108 -2.28 -17.50 8.76
CA VAL A 108 -1.26 -18.27 8.03
C VAL A 108 -1.46 -18.07 6.53
N LEU A 109 -0.39 -17.74 5.84
CA LEU A 109 -0.32 -17.76 4.38
C LEU A 109 0.50 -18.94 3.91
N ASP A 110 -0.03 -19.65 2.95
CA ASP A 110 0.57 -20.72 2.16
C ASP A 110 0.37 -20.41 0.66
N PRO A 111 0.77 -21.25 -0.28
CA PRO A 111 0.55 -21.00 -1.70
C PRO A 111 -0.90 -20.79 -2.12
N SER A 112 -1.90 -21.25 -1.34
CA SER A 112 -3.33 -21.08 -1.64
C SER A 112 -3.94 -19.79 -1.09
N LYS A 113 -3.14 -18.94 -0.40
CA LYS A 113 -3.65 -17.72 0.23
C LYS A 113 -2.71 -16.55 0.02
N ALA A 114 -3.28 -15.40 -0.29
CA ALA A 114 -2.59 -14.13 -0.43
C ALA A 114 -3.27 -13.07 0.43
N ILE A 115 -2.65 -11.89 0.51
CA ILE A 115 -3.23 -10.75 1.22
C ILE A 115 -2.89 -9.45 0.47
N TYR A 116 -3.89 -8.60 0.29
CA TYR A 116 -3.71 -7.22 -0.14
C TYR A 116 -3.55 -6.34 1.09
N VAL A 117 -2.46 -5.61 1.15
CA VAL A 117 -2.06 -4.74 2.26
C VAL A 117 -2.04 -3.30 1.76
N PRO A 118 -2.96 -2.44 2.22
CA PRO A 118 -2.97 -1.04 1.85
C PRO A 118 -1.80 -0.29 2.50
N ARG A 119 -1.43 0.81 1.89
CA ARG A 119 -0.44 1.77 2.39
C ARG A 119 -0.68 2.08 3.87
N GLY A 120 0.39 2.08 4.67
CA GLY A 120 0.33 2.42 6.10
C GLY A 120 -0.16 1.29 7.02
N VAL A 121 -0.57 0.15 6.46
CA VAL A 121 -0.76 -1.06 7.27
C VAL A 121 0.59 -1.77 7.38
N GLY A 122 1.07 -1.93 8.61
CA GLY A 122 2.31 -2.63 8.93
C GLY A 122 2.21 -4.11 8.57
N ASN A 123 3.25 -4.61 7.93
CA ASN A 123 3.37 -5.99 7.50
C ASN A 123 4.52 -6.67 8.23
N SER A 124 4.27 -7.86 8.73
CA SER A 124 5.27 -8.74 9.31
C SER A 124 4.93 -10.21 9.03
N PHE A 125 5.94 -11.04 9.12
CA PHE A 125 5.73 -12.49 9.01
C PHE A 125 6.82 -13.28 9.75
N GLN A 126 6.49 -14.50 10.13
CA GLN A 126 7.39 -15.51 10.65
C GLN A 126 7.31 -16.76 9.77
N ALA A 127 8.43 -17.22 9.22
CA ALA A 127 8.51 -18.43 8.41
C ALA A 127 8.22 -19.67 9.26
N LEU A 128 7.28 -20.48 8.83
CA LEU A 128 6.87 -21.73 9.52
C LEU A 128 7.60 -22.96 8.98
N GLU A 129 8.28 -22.84 7.85
CA GLU A 129 9.03 -23.90 7.19
C GLU A 129 10.37 -23.40 6.67
N ASP A 130 11.36 -24.31 6.55
CA ASP A 130 12.65 -24.01 5.93
C ASP A 130 12.48 -23.78 4.42
N GLY A 131 13.28 -22.85 3.89
CA GLY A 131 13.25 -22.49 2.47
C GLY A 131 11.95 -21.81 2.03
N THR A 132 11.30 -21.07 2.93
CA THR A 132 10.07 -20.34 2.61
C THR A 132 10.36 -19.15 1.68
N ALA A 133 9.62 -19.07 0.56
CA ALA A 133 9.69 -18.02 -0.41
C ALA A 133 8.45 -17.12 -0.33
N TYR A 134 8.62 -15.93 0.23
CA TYR A 134 7.60 -14.90 0.41
C TYR A 134 7.76 -13.84 -0.70
N THR A 135 6.72 -13.60 -1.47
CA THR A 135 6.75 -12.69 -2.62
C THR A 135 5.71 -11.60 -2.47
N TYR A 136 6.02 -10.40 -2.94
CA TYR A 136 5.08 -9.29 -2.93
C TYR A 136 5.24 -8.37 -4.13
N LEU A 137 4.09 -8.00 -4.69
CA LEU A 137 3.93 -7.01 -5.75
C LEU A 137 3.64 -5.66 -5.11
N VAL A 138 4.20 -4.57 -5.65
CA VAL A 138 4.01 -3.21 -5.14
C VAL A 138 3.75 -2.23 -6.28
N ASP A 139 3.07 -1.12 -5.98
CA ASP A 139 2.71 -0.05 -6.91
C ASP A 139 3.68 1.14 -6.89
N ALA A 140 4.81 1.00 -6.18
CA ALA A 140 5.87 2.00 -6.16
C ALA A 140 7.25 1.34 -6.26
N HIS A 141 8.23 2.06 -6.80
CA HIS A 141 9.62 1.63 -6.78
C HIS A 141 10.26 1.87 -5.41
N TRP A 142 10.95 0.87 -4.92
CA TRP A 142 11.74 1.03 -3.70
C TRP A 142 12.92 1.99 -3.92
N SER A 143 13.13 2.90 -2.98
CA SER A 143 14.33 3.72 -2.89
C SER A 143 14.74 3.93 -1.44
N LEU A 144 16.01 4.28 -1.21
CA LEU A 144 16.50 4.59 0.13
C LEU A 144 15.84 5.84 0.70
N GLU A 145 15.43 6.77 -0.16
CA GLU A 145 14.70 7.97 0.22
C GLU A 145 13.30 7.63 0.73
N LEU A 146 12.56 6.82 -0.02
CA LEU A 146 11.23 6.35 0.40
C LEU A 146 11.27 5.50 1.67
N LYS A 147 12.36 4.76 1.92
CA LYS A 147 12.53 4.03 3.19
C LYS A 147 12.48 4.94 4.41
N ARG A 148 12.84 6.23 4.29
CA ARG A 148 12.77 7.21 5.39
C ARG A 148 11.34 7.61 5.76
N THR A 149 10.37 7.30 4.89
CA THR A 149 8.94 7.59 5.11
C THR A 149 8.18 6.38 5.65
N TYR A 150 8.87 5.26 5.95
CA TYR A 150 8.24 4.09 6.55
C TYR A 150 7.87 4.38 8.00
N THR A 151 6.79 3.76 8.42
CA THR A 151 6.44 3.64 9.84
C THR A 151 6.77 2.23 10.30
N PHE A 152 7.40 2.13 11.46
CA PHE A 152 7.83 0.87 12.05
C PHE A 152 7.21 0.70 13.43
N VAL A 153 6.93 -0.56 13.82
CA VAL A 153 6.56 -0.90 15.19
C VAL A 153 7.23 -2.20 15.61
N ASN A 154 7.52 -2.33 16.89
CA ASN A 154 8.26 -3.46 17.45
C ASN A 154 7.43 -4.75 17.39
N LEU A 155 8.08 -5.86 16.98
CA LEU A 155 7.48 -7.20 16.92
C LEU A 155 7.02 -7.72 18.30
N ALA A 156 7.70 -7.29 19.37
CA ALA A 156 7.46 -7.72 20.74
C ALA A 156 6.57 -6.75 21.53
N ASP A 157 5.91 -5.79 20.85
CA ASP A 157 5.06 -4.82 21.54
C ASP A 157 3.90 -5.50 22.27
N PRO A 158 3.79 -5.33 23.61
CA PRO A 158 2.76 -5.97 24.40
C PRO A 158 1.33 -5.44 24.10
N GLU A 159 1.20 -4.20 23.58
CA GLU A 159 -0.09 -3.64 23.20
C GLU A 159 -0.65 -4.33 21.94
N LEU A 160 0.22 -4.82 21.07
CA LEU A 160 -0.18 -5.57 19.86
C LEU A 160 -0.59 -7.01 20.17
N ALA A 161 -0.09 -7.59 21.26
CA ALA A 161 -0.39 -8.94 21.74
C ALA A 161 -0.33 -10.01 20.65
N ILE A 162 0.69 -9.94 19.76
CA ILE A 162 0.87 -10.91 18.68
C ILE A 162 1.40 -12.21 19.26
N GLU A 163 0.64 -13.28 19.13
CA GLU A 163 1.03 -14.64 19.55
C GLU A 163 1.89 -15.31 18.46
N TRP A 164 3.19 -15.04 18.46
CA TRP A 164 4.12 -15.63 17.50
C TRP A 164 4.24 -17.15 17.72
N PRO A 165 4.04 -18.00 16.67
CA PRO A 165 4.16 -19.46 16.78
C PRO A 165 5.51 -19.97 17.28
N ILE A 166 6.58 -19.21 16.99
CA ILE A 166 7.91 -19.44 17.54
C ILE A 166 8.26 -18.20 18.38
N PRO A 167 8.57 -18.36 19.65
CA PRO A 167 8.96 -17.26 20.52
C PRO A 167 10.06 -16.39 19.87
N LEU A 168 9.97 -15.05 20.01
CA LEU A 168 10.90 -14.14 19.34
C LEU A 168 12.35 -14.29 19.81
N ASP A 169 12.59 -14.79 21.01
CA ASP A 169 13.91 -15.13 21.54
C ASP A 169 14.50 -16.41 20.94
N GLU A 170 13.68 -17.26 20.34
CA GLU A 170 14.09 -18.44 19.57
C GLU A 170 14.11 -18.19 18.05
N ALA A 171 13.54 -17.05 17.61
CA ALA A 171 13.40 -16.68 16.21
C ALA A 171 14.66 -16.00 15.66
N THR A 172 14.87 -16.07 14.35
CA THR A 172 15.89 -15.28 13.67
C THR A 172 15.33 -13.93 13.26
N VAL A 173 15.68 -12.89 13.97
CA VAL A 173 15.22 -11.50 13.76
C VAL A 173 16.40 -10.59 13.52
N SER A 174 16.27 -9.59 12.63
CA SER A 174 17.32 -8.59 12.43
C SER A 174 17.45 -7.66 13.65
N GLU A 175 18.65 -7.16 13.91
CA GLU A 175 18.86 -6.16 14.97
C GLU A 175 17.98 -4.91 14.78
N ALA A 176 17.76 -4.49 13.53
CA ALA A 176 16.90 -3.36 13.22
C ALA A 176 15.44 -3.63 13.63
N ASP A 177 14.90 -4.81 13.31
CA ASP A 177 13.51 -5.17 13.63
C ASP A 177 13.29 -5.33 15.14
N LEU A 178 14.32 -5.73 15.89
CA LEU A 178 14.27 -5.81 17.36
C LEU A 178 14.23 -4.42 18.03
N ASN A 179 14.72 -3.39 17.35
CA ASN A 179 14.89 -2.04 17.92
C ASN A 179 13.86 -1.03 17.39
N HIS A 180 12.78 -1.47 16.73
CA HIS A 180 11.69 -0.59 16.31
C HIS A 180 10.96 0.00 17.53
N PRO A 181 10.33 1.18 17.39
CA PRO A 181 9.58 1.82 18.49
C PRO A 181 8.37 0.98 18.91
N MET A 182 7.95 1.12 20.17
CA MET A 182 6.68 0.57 20.65
C MET A 182 5.51 1.39 20.10
N LEU A 183 4.31 0.81 19.99
CA LEU A 183 3.13 1.44 19.36
C LEU A 183 2.84 2.84 19.92
N ARG A 184 2.97 3.04 21.22
CA ARG A 184 2.79 4.33 21.90
C ARG A 184 3.77 5.42 21.44
N ASP A 185 4.93 5.03 20.91
CA ASP A 185 6.00 5.94 20.47
C ASP A 185 6.07 6.03 18.93
N VAL A 186 5.19 5.32 18.22
CA VAL A 186 5.12 5.31 16.76
C VAL A 186 4.53 6.63 16.26
N VAL A 187 5.18 7.22 15.26
CA VAL A 187 4.57 8.28 14.45
C VAL A 187 3.72 7.61 13.36
N PRO A 188 2.37 7.74 13.43
CA PRO A 188 1.49 7.11 12.45
C PRO A 188 1.76 7.61 11.04
N MET A 189 1.47 6.77 10.05
CA MET A 189 1.61 7.16 8.64
C MET A 189 0.47 8.10 8.24
N ALA A 190 0.82 9.35 7.95
CA ALA A 190 -0.15 10.36 7.51
C ALA A 190 -0.84 9.94 6.19
N PRO A 191 -2.14 10.26 6.00
CA PRO A 191 -2.85 10.01 4.76
C PRO A 191 -2.22 10.79 3.59
N LYS A 192 -2.35 10.27 2.37
CA LYS A 192 -1.98 11.05 1.18
C LYS A 192 -3.01 12.17 0.98
N ARG A 193 -2.50 13.35 0.64
CA ARG A 193 -3.29 14.56 0.41
C ARG A 193 -3.79 14.65 -1.04
N THR A 194 -4.72 15.54 -1.29
CA THR A 194 -5.16 15.93 -2.62
C THR A 194 -4.67 17.35 -2.92
N LEU A 195 -3.90 17.51 -3.99
CA LEU A 195 -3.52 18.83 -4.49
C LEU A 195 -4.57 19.35 -5.47
N VAL A 196 -5.07 20.55 -5.25
CA VAL A 196 -6.02 21.23 -6.15
C VAL A 196 -5.34 22.47 -6.73
N THR A 197 -5.06 22.45 -8.03
CA THR A 197 -4.47 23.59 -8.75
C THR A 197 -5.56 24.48 -9.35
N GLY A 198 -5.29 25.78 -9.54
CA GLY A 198 -6.30 26.73 -10.05
C GLY A 198 -7.47 26.91 -9.07
N CYS A 199 -7.17 26.92 -7.77
CA CYS A 199 -8.17 26.90 -6.70
C CYS A 199 -9.03 28.18 -6.63
N ASN A 200 -8.58 29.30 -7.21
CA ASN A 200 -9.32 30.57 -7.25
C ASN A 200 -10.30 30.66 -8.45
N GLY A 201 -10.28 29.67 -9.35
CA GLY A 201 -11.25 29.56 -10.42
C GLY A 201 -12.60 28.98 -9.95
N GLN A 202 -13.61 29.01 -10.82
CA GLN A 202 -14.97 28.56 -10.49
C GLN A 202 -14.98 27.10 -10.01
N LEU A 203 -14.28 26.19 -10.72
CA LEU A 203 -14.20 24.79 -10.35
C LEU A 203 -13.43 24.58 -9.04
N GLY A 204 -12.29 25.28 -8.86
CA GLY A 204 -11.50 25.24 -7.64
C GLY A 204 -12.28 25.68 -6.40
N HIS A 205 -13.04 26.75 -6.50
CA HIS A 205 -13.96 27.18 -5.44
C HIS A 205 -15.04 26.14 -5.13
N ALA A 206 -15.59 25.49 -6.15
CA ALA A 206 -16.59 24.43 -5.95
C ALA A 206 -15.99 23.21 -5.24
N VAL A 207 -14.78 22.79 -5.61
CA VAL A 207 -14.04 21.71 -4.94
C VAL A 207 -13.76 22.06 -3.47
N ARG A 208 -13.27 23.28 -3.20
CA ARG A 208 -13.01 23.74 -1.82
C ARG A 208 -14.27 23.71 -0.97
N ARG A 209 -15.38 24.29 -1.45
CA ARG A 209 -16.66 24.28 -0.76
C ARG A 209 -17.12 22.86 -0.45
N LEU A 210 -17.05 21.96 -1.44
CA LEU A 210 -17.46 20.57 -1.25
C LEU A 210 -16.57 19.84 -0.20
N ALA A 211 -15.26 20.09 -0.19
CA ALA A 211 -14.34 19.54 0.80
C ALA A 211 -14.68 20.04 2.22
N GLU A 212 -15.02 21.33 2.36
CA GLU A 212 -15.44 21.94 3.63
C GLU A 212 -16.79 21.36 4.10
N GLU A 213 -17.79 21.27 3.22
CA GLU A 213 -19.11 20.69 3.51
C GLU A 213 -19.03 19.23 3.96
N ARG A 214 -18.04 18.48 3.43
CA ARG A 214 -17.79 17.08 3.80
C ARG A 214 -16.85 16.91 5.00
N GLY A 215 -16.28 17.99 5.52
CA GLY A 215 -15.34 17.95 6.65
C GLY A 215 -13.97 17.36 6.33
N VAL A 216 -13.59 17.28 5.03
CA VAL A 216 -12.33 16.68 4.56
C VAL A 216 -11.33 17.71 4.04
N ALA A 217 -11.60 19.01 4.20
CA ALA A 217 -10.73 20.09 3.69
C ALA A 217 -9.28 20.02 4.22
N LYS A 218 -9.08 19.44 5.39
CA LYS A 218 -7.75 19.21 5.99
C LYS A 218 -6.84 18.30 5.14
N ASP A 219 -7.44 17.45 4.30
CA ASP A 219 -6.73 16.49 3.45
C ASP A 219 -6.43 17.05 2.06
N PHE A 220 -6.74 18.35 1.84
CA PHE A 220 -6.55 19.05 0.58
C PHE A 220 -5.53 20.18 0.73
N ASP A 221 -4.69 20.35 -0.29
CA ASP A 221 -3.88 21.54 -0.50
C ASP A 221 -4.40 22.27 -1.72
N PHE A 222 -4.67 23.56 -1.55
CA PHE A 222 -5.22 24.42 -2.59
C PHE A 222 -4.17 25.42 -3.05
N CYS A 223 -3.80 25.39 -4.31
CA CYS A 223 -2.83 26.31 -4.91
C CYS A 223 -3.37 26.95 -6.19
N ASP A 224 -2.78 28.09 -6.54
CA ASP A 224 -3.09 28.83 -7.76
C ASP A 224 -1.78 29.34 -8.38
N ILE A 225 -1.85 30.08 -9.48
CA ILE A 225 -0.70 30.55 -10.26
C ILE A 225 0.35 31.32 -9.43
N ASP A 226 -0.07 32.01 -8.38
CA ASP A 226 0.78 32.74 -7.44
C ASP A 226 1.60 31.84 -6.51
N THR A 227 1.15 30.60 -6.27
CA THR A 227 1.79 29.62 -5.39
C THR A 227 2.30 28.39 -6.15
N PHE A 228 1.71 28.08 -7.28
CA PHE A 228 2.11 26.98 -8.16
C PHE A 228 1.76 27.30 -9.61
N ASP A 229 2.71 27.89 -10.35
CA ASP A 229 2.58 28.08 -11.79
C ASP A 229 2.86 26.77 -12.53
N MET A 230 1.83 26.14 -13.06
CA MET A 230 1.96 24.88 -13.81
C MET A 230 2.73 25.03 -15.12
N SER A 231 2.95 26.26 -15.62
CA SER A 231 3.76 26.53 -16.82
C SER A 231 5.26 26.62 -16.52
N ASP A 232 5.62 26.76 -15.24
CA ASP A 232 7.02 26.84 -14.79
C ASP A 232 7.52 25.45 -14.34
N PRO A 233 8.47 24.82 -15.05
CA PRO A 233 9.07 23.56 -14.64
C PRO A 233 9.71 23.59 -13.24
N GLU A 234 10.25 24.72 -12.80
CA GLU A 234 10.89 24.86 -11.49
C GLU A 234 9.87 24.80 -10.34
N ALA A 235 8.60 25.20 -10.60
CA ALA A 235 7.54 25.10 -9.60
C ALA A 235 7.29 23.66 -9.15
N TYR A 236 7.47 22.69 -10.04
CA TYR A 236 7.29 21.26 -9.72
C TYR A 236 8.32 20.74 -8.72
N ALA A 237 9.53 21.27 -8.73
CA ALA A 237 10.60 20.87 -7.81
C ALA A 237 10.37 21.35 -6.36
N GLN A 238 9.44 22.28 -6.14
CA GLN A 238 9.12 22.81 -4.82
C GLN A 238 8.14 21.94 -4.05
N TYR A 239 7.49 20.97 -4.72
CA TYR A 239 6.49 20.10 -4.12
C TYR A 239 7.06 18.73 -3.81
N ASP A 240 6.82 18.24 -2.60
CA ASP A 240 7.02 16.84 -2.28
C ASP A 240 5.84 16.00 -2.78
N TRP A 241 5.96 15.49 -4.00
CA TRP A 241 4.92 14.70 -4.66
C TRP A 241 4.59 13.39 -3.94
N SER A 242 5.45 12.92 -3.04
CA SER A 242 5.18 11.71 -2.24
C SER A 242 4.03 11.90 -1.26
N LEU A 243 3.71 13.14 -0.89
CA LEU A 243 2.58 13.49 -0.01
C LEU A 243 1.22 13.40 -0.70
N TYR A 244 1.20 13.43 -2.03
CA TYR A 244 -0.05 13.50 -2.78
C TYR A 244 -0.43 12.17 -3.41
N GLY A 245 -1.69 11.77 -3.24
CA GLY A 245 -2.32 10.63 -3.90
C GLY A 245 -3.12 11.02 -5.12
N THR A 246 -3.57 12.29 -5.16
CA THR A 246 -4.45 12.82 -6.20
C THR A 246 -4.07 14.27 -6.51
N VAL A 247 -4.12 14.62 -7.79
CA VAL A 247 -4.05 16.02 -8.24
C VAL A 247 -5.33 16.33 -9.00
N ILE A 248 -6.08 17.34 -8.56
CA ILE A 248 -7.25 17.88 -9.26
C ILE A 248 -6.83 19.17 -9.95
N ASN A 249 -6.61 19.12 -11.25
CA ASN A 249 -6.29 20.30 -12.02
C ASN A 249 -7.55 21.09 -12.39
N CYS A 250 -7.76 22.24 -11.72
CA CYS A 250 -8.83 23.20 -12.02
C CYS A 250 -8.29 24.42 -12.79
N GLY A 251 -6.98 24.50 -13.03
CA GLY A 251 -6.36 25.57 -13.79
C GLY A 251 -6.68 25.44 -15.28
N ALA A 252 -7.09 26.55 -15.90
CA ALA A 252 -7.31 26.67 -17.33
C ALA A 252 -6.89 28.04 -17.83
N TYR A 253 -6.37 28.08 -19.06
CA TYR A 253 -6.13 29.34 -19.74
C TYR A 253 -7.46 29.92 -20.22
N THR A 254 -7.88 31.04 -19.64
CA THR A 254 -9.22 31.63 -19.88
C THR A 254 -9.22 32.83 -20.84
N ALA A 255 -8.07 33.23 -21.38
CA ALA A 255 -7.98 34.27 -22.39
C ALA A 255 -8.45 33.75 -23.76
N VAL A 256 -9.77 33.54 -23.91
CA VAL A 256 -10.41 32.91 -25.08
C VAL A 256 -10.04 33.64 -26.37
N ASP A 257 -9.99 34.97 -26.35
CA ASP A 257 -9.67 35.78 -27.53
C ASP A 257 -8.21 35.56 -28.02
N LEU A 258 -7.26 35.32 -27.10
CA LEU A 258 -5.89 34.95 -27.43
C LEU A 258 -5.77 33.50 -27.85
N SER A 259 -6.58 32.60 -27.34
CA SER A 259 -6.58 31.19 -27.74
C SER A 259 -7.11 31.00 -29.18
N LEU A 260 -8.03 31.87 -29.63
CA LEU A 260 -8.60 31.82 -30.97
C LEU A 260 -7.62 32.26 -32.07
N ILE A 261 -6.64 33.10 -31.76
CA ILE A 261 -5.62 33.52 -32.74
C ILE A 261 -4.49 32.51 -32.91
N HIS A 262 -4.42 31.48 -32.05
CA HIS A 262 -3.44 30.41 -32.08
C HIS A 262 -4.02 29.03 -32.44
N ILE A 263 -5.28 28.98 -32.84
CA ILE A 263 -5.90 27.76 -33.38
C ILE A 263 -5.33 27.55 -34.80
N SER A 264 -4.23 26.81 -34.89
CA SER A 264 -3.89 26.11 -36.11
C SER A 264 -5.01 25.10 -36.39
N GLU A 265 -5.51 25.09 -37.62
CA GLU A 265 -6.57 24.15 -38.05
C GLU A 265 -6.25 22.72 -37.59
N PRO A 266 -7.25 21.96 -37.11
CA PRO A 266 -7.02 20.57 -36.75
C PRO A 266 -6.57 19.83 -38.01
N THR A 267 -5.32 19.38 -38.03
CA THR A 267 -4.82 18.46 -39.04
C THR A 267 -5.66 17.19 -39.00
N ARG A 268 -6.53 17.01 -39.99
CA ARG A 268 -7.22 15.75 -40.22
C ARG A 268 -6.14 14.73 -40.64
N HIS A 269 -5.90 13.75 -39.80
CA HIS A 269 -5.25 12.50 -40.17
C HIS A 269 -6.26 11.36 -40.07
#